data_c70accb5c6ae8b4ef757ebc918207e3b
#
_entry.id   c70accb5c6ae8b4ef757ebc918207e3b
#
_cell.length_a   1.000
_cell.length_b   1.000
_cell.length_c   1.000
_cell.angle_alpha   90.00
_cell.angle_beta   90.00
_cell.angle_gamma   90.00
#
_symmetry.space_group_name_H-M   'P 1'
#
loop_
_entity.id
_entity.type
_entity.pdbx_description
1 polymer ?
#
loop_
_entity_poly.entity_id
_entity_poly.type
_entity_poly.pdbx_seq_one_letter_code
_entity_poly.pdbx_strand_id
1 'polypeptide(L)'
;MKNSQYRINEKKDWQGRWITAPDAMLQGLETFPICHIHNAKWIWPVPYVRTHLRKDFSLKKTVKNLTAEFFCDNSFDVYINGKYIDFANGIADITDIAFCGSNHIGIRLYQTSDPNHFTSAIRGGLRIEYEDGVIDYLPTDDSWRAFIVCDFGQGQEPENWATAAHPGKEWRGKQWDIVCTEVHPRLCRRSCYFRKKITVAENTEKAILRCTARGLYELYINGQRV
;
A
#
# COMPACT_ATOMS: atom_id res chain seq x y z
N MET A 1 19.42 -39.58 17.97
CA MET A 1 18.08 -39.09 17.69
C MET A 1 17.84 -39.18 16.19
N LYS A 2 16.94 -40.05 15.73
CA LYS A 2 16.67 -40.24 14.30
C LYS A 2 15.73 -39.11 13.86
N ASN A 3 16.21 -38.18 13.03
CA ASN A 3 15.38 -37.23 12.31
C ASN A 3 14.52 -38.02 11.30
N SER A 4 13.29 -38.34 11.66
CA SER A 4 12.32 -38.82 10.69
C SER A 4 11.76 -37.60 9.92
N GLN A 5 12.33 -37.36 8.75
CA GLN A 5 11.71 -36.45 7.78
C GLN A 5 10.41 -37.08 7.31
N TYR A 6 9.29 -36.66 7.86
CA TYR A 6 7.98 -36.95 7.31
C TYR A 6 7.79 -36.12 6.03
N ARG A 7 7.94 -36.74 4.88
CA ARG A 7 7.46 -36.16 3.62
C ARG A 7 5.92 -36.15 3.68
N ILE A 8 5.35 -34.98 3.68
CA ILE A 8 3.90 -34.79 3.50
C ILE A 8 3.59 -35.18 2.06
N ASN A 9 2.88 -36.25 1.84
CA ASN A 9 2.34 -36.62 0.54
C ASN A 9 1.08 -35.80 0.28
N GLU A 10 1.12 -34.91 -0.64
CA GLU A 10 0.78 -33.49 -0.67
C GLU A 10 -0.66 -33.10 -0.86
N LYS A 11 -1.62 -33.93 -1.04
CA LYS A 11 -3.01 -33.49 -1.24
C LYS A 11 -4.11 -34.31 -0.57
N LYS A 12 -3.86 -35.54 -0.23
CA LYS A 12 -4.93 -36.43 0.26
C LYS A 12 -5.20 -36.33 1.77
N ASP A 13 -4.23 -35.85 2.54
CA ASP A 13 -4.31 -35.90 4.02
C ASP A 13 -4.56 -34.55 4.70
N TRP A 14 -4.62 -33.45 3.94
CA TRP A 14 -4.87 -32.13 4.50
C TRP A 14 -6.37 -31.85 4.58
N GLN A 15 -6.93 -31.85 5.79
CA GLN A 15 -8.33 -31.51 6.07
C GLN A 15 -8.51 -30.10 6.66
N GLY A 16 -7.41 -29.38 6.82
CA GLY A 16 -7.44 -28.02 7.40
C GLY A 16 -8.11 -27.03 6.44
N ARG A 17 -8.86 -26.09 7.02
CA ARG A 17 -9.41 -24.93 6.32
C ARG A 17 -8.64 -23.70 6.69
N TRP A 18 -8.50 -22.78 5.75
CA TRP A 18 -7.95 -21.46 6.03
C TRP A 18 -8.89 -20.74 6.99
N ILE A 19 -8.32 -20.17 8.05
CA ILE A 19 -9.03 -19.30 9.00
C ILE A 19 -8.35 -17.94 8.99
N THR A 20 -9.15 -16.90 9.12
CA THR A 20 -8.70 -15.52 9.30
C THR A 20 -9.50 -14.87 10.40
N ALA A 21 -8.97 -13.78 10.97
CA ALA A 21 -9.77 -12.97 11.87
C ALA A 21 -10.97 -12.40 11.10
N PRO A 22 -12.19 -12.38 11.69
CA PRO A 22 -13.34 -11.74 11.09
C PRO A 22 -13.03 -10.27 10.78
N ASP A 23 -13.54 -9.76 9.66
CA ASP A 23 -13.37 -8.34 9.26
C ASP A 23 -13.84 -7.38 10.37
N ALA A 24 -14.84 -7.77 11.16
CA ALA A 24 -15.31 -7.02 12.34
C ALA A 24 -14.22 -6.86 13.43
N MET A 25 -13.30 -7.80 13.59
CA MET A 25 -12.15 -7.66 14.49
C MET A 25 -11.05 -6.76 13.92
N LEU A 26 -11.04 -6.59 12.61
CA LEU A 26 -10.15 -5.67 11.92
C LEU A 26 -10.73 -4.24 11.91
N GLN A 27 -12.06 -4.10 12.03
CA GLN A 27 -12.79 -2.82 11.98
C GLN A 27 -12.56 -1.90 13.18
N GLY A 28 -12.06 -2.38 14.31
CA GLY A 28 -11.68 -1.54 15.45
C GLY A 28 -10.35 -0.80 15.30
N LEU A 29 -9.71 -0.93 14.15
CA LEU A 29 -8.36 -0.54 13.88
C LEU A 29 -8.37 0.46 12.72
N GLU A 30 -8.30 1.75 13.02
CA GLU A 30 -8.19 2.85 12.07
C GLU A 30 -9.13 2.71 10.84
N THR A 31 -10.26 3.38 10.89
CA THR A 31 -11.13 3.54 9.72
C THR A 31 -10.43 4.50 8.76
N PHE A 32 -9.82 3.99 7.72
CA PHE A 32 -9.39 4.84 6.62
C PHE A 32 -10.62 5.35 5.85
N PRO A 33 -10.59 6.60 5.37
CA PRO A 33 -11.65 7.13 4.51
C PRO A 33 -11.91 6.21 3.32
N ILE A 34 -13.17 6.15 2.88
CA ILE A 34 -13.54 5.43 1.66
C ILE A 34 -12.93 6.18 0.48
N CYS A 35 -12.09 5.51 -0.30
CA CYS A 35 -11.55 6.04 -1.53
C CYS A 35 -12.51 5.77 -2.68
N HIS A 36 -12.96 6.83 -3.37
CA HIS A 36 -13.90 6.73 -4.49
C HIS A 36 -13.19 6.54 -5.84
N ILE A 37 -11.86 6.58 -5.86
CA ILE A 37 -11.09 6.30 -7.07
C ILE A 37 -11.13 4.79 -7.35
N HIS A 38 -11.71 4.44 -8.48
CA HIS A 38 -11.87 3.05 -8.90
C HIS A 38 -10.50 2.36 -9.06
N ASN A 39 -10.35 1.17 -8.51
CA ASN A 39 -9.13 0.34 -8.53
C ASN A 39 -7.91 0.96 -7.81
N ALA A 40 -8.07 2.03 -7.04
CA ALA A 40 -6.96 2.58 -6.26
C ALA A 40 -6.49 1.57 -5.20
N LYS A 41 -5.19 1.38 -5.12
CA LYS A 41 -4.51 0.50 -4.16
C LYS A 41 -3.65 1.30 -3.21
N TRP A 42 -3.39 0.73 -2.03
CA TRP A 42 -2.35 1.26 -1.16
C TRP A 42 -0.99 1.01 -1.79
N ILE A 43 -0.21 2.08 -1.94
CA ILE A 43 1.16 2.01 -2.44
C ILE A 43 2.13 2.64 -1.45
N TRP A 44 3.30 2.04 -1.31
CA TRP A 44 4.41 2.58 -0.52
C TRP A 44 5.74 2.08 -1.06
N PRO A 45 6.81 2.87 -0.89
CA PRO A 45 8.15 2.49 -1.32
C PRO A 45 8.81 1.52 -0.33
N VAL A 46 9.78 0.78 -0.83
CA VAL A 46 10.69 -0.04 -0.03
C VAL A 46 12.12 0.37 -0.35
N PRO A 47 12.94 0.75 0.63
CA PRO A 47 12.70 0.85 2.08
C PRO A 47 11.86 2.06 2.50
N TYR A 48 11.36 2.04 3.73
CA TYR A 48 10.51 3.07 4.31
C TYR A 48 11.31 4.30 4.71
N VAL A 49 11.44 5.25 3.82
CA VAL A 49 12.13 6.52 4.04
C VAL A 49 11.33 7.66 3.40
N ARG A 50 11.70 8.92 3.69
CA ARG A 50 11.10 10.06 3.01
C ARG A 50 11.19 9.86 1.49
N THR A 51 10.07 9.89 0.82
CA THR A 51 9.96 9.44 -0.57
C THR A 51 9.11 10.38 -1.38
N HIS A 52 9.48 10.51 -2.64
CA HIS A 52 8.66 11.10 -3.69
C HIS A 52 8.05 10.00 -4.54
N LEU A 53 6.75 10.10 -4.78
CA LEU A 53 6.05 9.31 -5.78
C LEU A 53 5.77 10.19 -6.98
N ARG A 54 5.83 9.62 -8.18
CA ARG A 54 5.53 10.32 -9.42
C ARG A 54 4.72 9.46 -10.37
N LYS A 55 3.78 10.11 -11.04
CA LYS A 55 3.04 9.55 -12.16
C LYS A 55 2.94 10.58 -13.28
N ASP A 56 3.32 10.19 -14.49
CA ASP A 56 3.08 10.97 -15.70
C ASP A 56 1.78 10.45 -16.35
N PHE A 57 0.95 11.34 -16.82
CA PHE A 57 -0.33 11.00 -17.47
C PHE A 57 -0.64 11.98 -18.61
N SER A 58 -1.53 11.60 -19.49
CA SER A 58 -1.91 12.45 -20.63
C SER A 58 -3.42 12.55 -20.76
N LEU A 59 -3.91 13.76 -20.88
CA LEU A 59 -5.31 14.07 -21.18
C LEU A 59 -5.47 14.24 -22.68
N LYS A 60 -6.29 13.41 -23.31
CA LYS A 60 -6.47 13.36 -24.76
C LYS A 60 -7.66 14.16 -25.27
N LYS A 61 -8.53 14.56 -24.34
CA LYS A 61 -9.78 15.28 -24.63
C LYS A 61 -9.92 16.46 -23.69
N THR A 62 -10.84 17.35 -24.01
CA THR A 62 -11.24 18.43 -23.11
C THR A 62 -11.89 17.86 -21.85
N VAL A 63 -11.36 18.26 -20.71
CA VAL A 63 -11.83 17.84 -19.40
C VAL A 63 -12.89 18.81 -18.91
N LYS A 64 -14.02 18.27 -18.45
CA LYS A 64 -15.10 19.00 -17.82
C LYS A 64 -14.83 19.20 -16.33
N ASN A 65 -14.37 18.12 -15.66
CA ASN A 65 -14.03 18.15 -14.24
C ASN A 65 -12.88 17.18 -13.96
N LEU A 66 -11.90 17.62 -13.17
CA LEU A 66 -10.79 16.80 -12.73
C LEU A 66 -10.63 16.92 -11.21
N THR A 67 -10.87 15.82 -10.54
CA THR A 67 -10.78 15.74 -9.07
C THR A 67 -9.64 14.84 -8.67
N ALA A 68 -8.80 15.32 -7.75
CA ALA A 68 -7.79 14.51 -7.06
C ALA A 68 -8.33 14.07 -5.70
N GLU A 69 -8.15 12.81 -5.37
CA GLU A 69 -8.53 12.23 -4.08
C GLU A 69 -7.39 11.36 -3.56
N PHE A 70 -6.82 11.72 -2.39
CA PHE A 70 -5.73 10.99 -1.78
C PHE A 70 -5.87 10.90 -0.27
N PHE A 71 -5.55 9.72 0.25
CA PHE A 71 -5.47 9.44 1.69
C PHE A 71 -4.14 8.80 2.01
N CYS A 72 -3.49 9.26 3.08
CA CYS A 72 -2.22 8.74 3.56
C CYS A 72 -2.34 8.46 5.06
N ASP A 73 -1.60 7.48 5.54
CA ASP A 73 -1.50 7.16 6.96
C ASP A 73 -0.59 8.14 7.74
N ASN A 74 0.10 9.02 7.01
CA ASN A 74 0.92 10.10 7.51
C ASN A 74 0.62 11.40 6.76
N SER A 75 1.54 12.36 6.80
CA SER A 75 1.43 13.59 6.04
C SER A 75 1.96 13.43 4.62
N PHE A 76 1.37 14.15 3.69
CA PHE A 76 1.78 14.17 2.29
C PHE A 76 1.51 15.53 1.67
N ASP A 77 2.29 15.87 0.64
CA ASP A 77 2.03 17.00 -0.25
C ASP A 77 1.83 16.47 -1.67
N VAL A 78 0.94 17.10 -2.42
CA VAL A 78 0.69 16.79 -3.84
C VAL A 78 1.00 18.00 -4.70
N TYR A 79 1.61 17.72 -5.84
CA TYR A 79 1.91 18.72 -6.86
C TYR A 79 1.43 18.23 -8.22
N ILE A 80 0.69 19.06 -8.94
CA ILE A 80 0.29 18.82 -10.32
C ILE A 80 0.99 19.83 -11.20
N ASN A 81 1.77 19.37 -12.17
CA ASN A 81 2.57 20.21 -13.06
C ASN A 81 3.46 21.24 -12.30
N GLY A 82 3.95 20.84 -11.12
CA GLY A 82 4.76 21.69 -10.24
C GLY A 82 3.98 22.63 -9.32
N LYS A 83 2.66 22.73 -9.46
CA LYS A 83 1.82 23.54 -8.59
C LYS A 83 1.36 22.72 -7.37
N TYR A 84 1.59 23.23 -6.18
CA TYR A 84 1.10 22.66 -4.93
C TYR A 84 -0.43 22.64 -4.89
N ILE A 85 -0.99 21.55 -4.41
CA ILE A 85 -2.44 21.34 -4.29
C ILE A 85 -2.82 21.25 -2.83
N ASP A 86 -3.74 22.08 -2.42
CA ASP A 86 -4.35 22.00 -1.10
C ASP A 86 -5.57 21.06 -1.12
N PHE A 87 -5.65 20.18 -0.13
CA PHE A 87 -6.71 19.19 -0.04
C PHE A 87 -7.67 19.47 1.11
N ALA A 88 -8.95 19.58 0.81
CA ALA A 88 -10.00 19.61 1.81
C ALA A 88 -10.54 18.19 2.01
N ASN A 89 -10.34 17.63 3.21
CA ASN A 89 -10.78 16.26 3.52
C ASN A 89 -10.28 15.17 2.53
N GLY A 90 -9.07 15.33 2.01
CA GLY A 90 -8.48 14.38 1.08
C GLY A 90 -8.93 14.54 -0.38
N ILE A 91 -9.69 15.58 -0.72
CA ILE A 91 -10.22 15.84 -2.06
C ILE A 91 -9.85 17.26 -2.51
N ALA A 92 -9.48 17.41 -3.78
CA ALA A 92 -9.22 18.71 -4.40
C ALA A 92 -9.75 18.74 -5.85
N ASP A 93 -10.35 19.87 -6.25
CA ASP A 93 -10.61 20.17 -7.65
C ASP A 93 -9.35 20.75 -8.29
N ILE A 94 -8.90 20.13 -9.37
CA ILE A 94 -7.69 20.51 -10.09
C ILE A 94 -7.95 20.75 -11.58
N THR A 95 -9.20 20.99 -11.95
CA THR A 95 -9.65 21.17 -13.34
C THR A 95 -8.85 22.26 -14.06
N ASP A 96 -8.59 23.39 -13.40
CA ASP A 96 -7.88 24.53 -13.98
C ASP A 96 -6.34 24.36 -13.97
N ILE A 97 -5.82 23.25 -13.42
CA ILE A 97 -4.37 23.06 -13.25
C ILE A 97 -3.82 22.09 -14.28
N ALA A 98 -4.60 21.08 -14.67
CA ALA A 98 -4.23 20.14 -15.70
C ALA A 98 -4.66 20.67 -17.09
N PHE A 99 -3.91 20.31 -18.11
CA PHE A 99 -4.14 20.73 -19.48
C PHE A 99 -4.17 19.55 -20.44
N CYS A 100 -4.75 19.74 -21.60
CA CYS A 100 -4.72 18.74 -22.66
C CYS A 100 -3.28 18.44 -23.07
N GLY A 101 -2.90 17.18 -23.10
CA GLY A 101 -1.53 16.73 -23.34
C GLY A 101 -0.89 16.12 -22.09
N SER A 102 0.42 16.21 -21.99
CA SER A 102 1.21 15.56 -20.92
C SER A 102 1.13 16.34 -19.60
N ASN A 103 0.78 15.66 -18.56
CA ASN A 103 0.72 16.18 -17.20
C ASN A 103 1.55 15.32 -16.25
N HIS A 104 1.93 15.90 -15.12
CA HIS A 104 2.79 15.26 -14.14
C HIS A 104 2.17 15.44 -12.73
N ILE A 105 2.06 14.35 -12.00
CA ILE A 105 1.69 14.36 -10.59
C ILE A 105 2.88 13.89 -9.77
N GLY A 106 3.23 14.66 -8.77
CA GLY A 106 4.26 14.35 -7.79
C GLY A 106 3.68 14.37 -6.38
N ILE A 107 4.00 13.37 -5.57
CA ILE A 107 3.57 13.28 -4.19
C ILE A 107 4.81 13.14 -3.31
N ARG A 108 4.92 14.00 -2.32
CA ARG A 108 5.92 13.91 -1.26
C ARG A 108 5.28 13.21 -0.07
N LEU A 109 5.86 12.09 0.35
CA LEU A 109 5.45 11.38 1.54
C LEU A 109 6.39 11.71 2.70
N TYR A 110 5.83 12.09 3.83
CA TYR A 110 6.58 12.38 5.04
C TYR A 110 6.60 11.15 5.96
N GLN A 111 7.78 10.84 6.49
CA GLN A 111 7.92 9.83 7.51
C GLN A 111 7.66 10.45 8.89
N THR A 112 6.92 9.78 9.73
CA THR A 112 6.81 10.16 11.14
C THR A 112 8.05 9.73 11.92
N SER A 113 8.35 10.46 12.99
CA SER A 113 9.37 10.07 13.97
C SER A 113 8.93 8.91 14.88
N ASP A 114 7.67 8.47 14.78
CA ASP A 114 7.14 7.38 15.59
C ASP A 114 7.71 6.04 15.11
N PRO A 115 8.50 5.34 15.94
CA PRO A 115 9.09 4.06 15.59
C PRO A 115 8.06 2.95 15.33
N ASN A 116 6.81 3.15 15.72
CA ASN A 116 5.71 2.22 15.44
C ASN A 116 5.03 2.48 14.09
N HIS A 117 5.37 3.60 13.43
CA HIS A 117 4.79 4.02 12.17
C HIS A 117 5.84 4.01 11.05
N PHE A 118 6.25 2.82 10.62
CA PHE A 118 7.32 2.65 9.63
C PHE A 118 6.91 2.88 8.19
N THR A 119 5.63 3.13 7.90
CA THR A 119 5.15 3.27 6.53
C THR A 119 4.48 4.62 6.32
N SER A 120 4.77 5.22 5.17
CA SER A 120 3.93 6.27 4.60
C SER A 120 3.26 5.65 3.37
N ALA A 121 2.13 4.99 3.60
CA ALA A 121 1.33 4.42 2.54
C ALA A 121 0.27 5.42 2.10
N ILE A 122 0.05 5.50 0.80
CA ILE A 122 -0.96 6.38 0.20
C ILE A 122 -1.88 5.58 -0.72
N ARG A 123 -3.14 5.98 -0.75
CA ARG A 123 -4.17 5.46 -1.65
C ARG A 123 -4.97 6.61 -2.23
N GLY A 124 -5.29 6.55 -3.52
CA GLY A 124 -6.07 7.57 -4.18
C GLY A 124 -5.86 7.63 -5.67
N GLY A 125 -5.93 8.83 -6.23
CA GLY A 125 -5.75 9.06 -7.66
C GLY A 125 -6.53 10.23 -8.19
N LEU A 126 -6.79 10.21 -9.50
CA LEU A 126 -7.58 11.22 -10.19
C LEU A 126 -8.87 10.61 -10.74
N ARG A 127 -9.96 11.35 -10.65
CA ARG A 127 -11.20 11.13 -11.39
C ARG A 127 -11.29 12.20 -12.47
N ILE A 128 -11.37 11.78 -13.72
CA ILE A 128 -11.34 12.61 -14.91
C ILE A 128 -12.70 12.51 -15.60
N GLU A 129 -13.46 13.58 -15.64
CA GLU A 129 -14.73 13.66 -16.36
C GLU A 129 -14.53 14.52 -17.61
N TYR A 130 -14.76 13.95 -18.76
CA TYR A 130 -14.63 14.63 -20.04
C TYR A 130 -15.94 15.30 -20.46
N GLU A 131 -15.86 16.27 -21.37
CA GLU A 131 -17.04 16.97 -21.92
C GLU A 131 -18.04 16.03 -22.61
N ASP A 132 -17.58 14.91 -23.15
CA ASP A 132 -18.44 13.87 -23.75
C ASP A 132 -19.09 12.93 -22.73
N GLY A 133 -18.95 13.22 -21.43
CA GLY A 133 -19.54 12.43 -20.34
C GLY A 133 -18.79 11.16 -19.98
N VAL A 134 -17.69 10.86 -20.65
CA VAL A 134 -16.82 9.72 -20.28
C VAL A 134 -16.09 10.04 -18.98
N ILE A 135 -15.97 9.05 -18.10
CA ILE A 135 -15.23 9.14 -16.84
C ILE A 135 -14.08 8.14 -16.88
N ASP A 136 -12.87 8.64 -16.67
CA ASP A 136 -11.68 7.85 -16.50
C ASP A 136 -11.12 8.01 -15.07
N TYR A 137 -10.31 7.03 -14.65
CA TYR A 137 -9.61 7.05 -13.38
C TYR A 137 -8.11 6.82 -13.58
N LEU A 138 -7.31 7.57 -12.85
CA LEU A 138 -5.87 7.36 -12.71
C LEU A 138 -5.58 6.94 -11.26
N PRO A 139 -5.65 5.65 -10.93
CA PRO A 139 -5.49 5.19 -9.56
C PRO A 139 -4.03 5.15 -9.12
N THR A 140 -3.82 5.07 -7.81
CA THR A 140 -2.56 4.57 -7.26
C THR A 140 -2.47 3.07 -7.50
N ASP A 141 -1.38 2.65 -8.14
CA ASP A 141 -1.08 1.27 -8.51
C ASP A 141 0.44 1.05 -8.65
N ASP A 142 0.86 -0.10 -9.15
CA ASP A 142 2.26 -0.46 -9.37
C ASP A 142 2.94 0.28 -10.54
N SER A 143 2.19 1.05 -11.31
CA SER A 143 2.73 1.87 -12.42
C SER A 143 3.30 3.24 -11.96
N TRP A 144 3.13 3.59 -10.68
CA TRP A 144 3.78 4.75 -10.09
C TRP A 144 5.27 4.51 -9.91
N ARG A 145 6.03 5.59 -9.84
CA ARG A 145 7.48 5.55 -9.61
C ARG A 145 7.80 6.14 -8.24
N ALA A 146 8.70 5.49 -7.51
CA ALA A 146 9.17 5.95 -6.20
C ALA A 146 10.64 6.34 -6.24
N PHE A 147 10.98 7.42 -5.55
CA PHE A 147 12.34 7.94 -5.43
C PHE A 147 12.59 8.38 -3.98
N ILE A 148 13.78 8.13 -3.49
CA ILE A 148 14.17 8.49 -2.13
C ILE A 148 14.81 9.87 -2.13
N VAL A 149 14.54 10.68 -1.11
CA VAL A 149 15.09 12.05 -0.99
C VAL A 149 16.63 12.07 -1.01
N CYS A 150 17.28 11.07 -0.44
CA CYS A 150 18.74 10.98 -0.44
C CYS A 150 19.36 10.79 -1.83
N ASP A 151 18.57 10.38 -2.83
CA ASP A 151 19.02 10.24 -4.21
C ASP A 151 19.26 11.59 -4.90
N PHE A 152 18.78 12.69 -4.30
CA PHE A 152 18.98 14.05 -4.81
C PHE A 152 20.32 14.69 -4.41
N GLY A 153 21.23 13.95 -3.78
CA GLY A 153 22.50 14.48 -3.29
C GLY A 153 22.34 15.44 -2.11
N GLN A 154 23.08 15.22 -1.03
CA GLN A 154 23.05 16.01 0.21
C GLN A 154 21.64 16.35 0.77
N GLY A 155 20.61 15.59 0.37
CA GLY A 155 19.23 15.76 0.86
C GLY A 155 18.47 16.96 0.29
N GLN A 156 18.98 17.59 -0.77
CA GLN A 156 18.30 18.70 -1.47
C GLN A 156 17.41 18.16 -2.57
N GLU A 157 16.13 18.53 -2.52
CA GLU A 157 15.19 18.27 -3.60
C GLU A 157 15.42 19.25 -4.76
N PRO A 158 15.40 18.81 -6.01
CA PRO A 158 15.31 19.72 -7.13
C PRO A 158 14.02 20.54 -7.06
N GLU A 159 14.09 21.85 -7.25
CA GLU A 159 12.90 22.73 -7.21
C GLU A 159 11.78 22.31 -8.17
N ASN A 160 12.15 21.64 -9.26
CA ASN A 160 11.24 21.23 -10.34
C ASN A 160 10.95 19.72 -10.39
N TRP A 161 11.18 18.99 -9.29
CA TRP A 161 11.03 17.53 -9.26
C TRP A 161 9.63 17.02 -9.69
N ALA A 162 8.59 17.82 -9.51
CA ALA A 162 7.22 17.49 -9.87
C ALA A 162 6.77 18.06 -11.22
N THR A 163 7.68 18.61 -12.03
CA THR A 163 7.39 19.26 -13.31
C THR A 163 7.91 18.44 -14.50
N ALA A 164 7.51 18.84 -15.71
CA ALA A 164 8.02 18.28 -16.96
C ALA A 164 9.52 18.55 -17.16
N ALA A 165 10.05 19.67 -16.60
CA ALA A 165 11.46 20.02 -16.66
C ALA A 165 12.37 19.02 -15.94
N HIS A 166 11.79 18.16 -15.07
CA HIS A 166 12.51 17.07 -14.42
C HIS A 166 11.97 15.70 -14.90
N PRO A 167 12.41 15.18 -16.04
CA PRO A 167 11.80 14.04 -16.73
C PRO A 167 11.99 12.68 -16.04
N GLY A 168 12.45 12.66 -14.81
CA GLY A 168 12.66 11.43 -14.05
C GLY A 168 13.82 10.55 -14.55
N LYS A 169 14.34 10.78 -15.75
CA LYS A 169 15.55 10.10 -16.27
C LYS A 169 16.83 10.61 -15.60
N GLU A 170 16.77 11.84 -15.09
CA GLU A 170 17.88 12.52 -14.42
C GLU A 170 17.83 12.38 -12.90
N TRP A 171 16.78 11.78 -12.35
CA TRP A 171 16.79 11.43 -10.96
C TRP A 171 17.89 10.40 -10.77
N ARG A 172 19.01 10.90 -10.27
CA ARG A 172 20.21 10.12 -10.01
C ARG A 172 19.93 9.19 -8.83
N GLY A 173 19.15 8.21 -9.08
CA GLY A 173 18.77 7.28 -8.05
C GLY A 173 18.14 6.06 -8.67
N LYS A 174 18.30 4.96 -7.99
CA LYS A 174 17.60 3.74 -8.28
C LYS A 174 16.11 4.03 -8.10
N GLN A 175 15.32 3.76 -9.14
CA GLN A 175 13.88 3.66 -8.95
C GLN A 175 13.64 2.56 -7.91
N TRP A 176 12.92 2.89 -6.85
CA TRP A 176 12.62 1.96 -5.79
C TRP A 176 11.34 1.20 -6.11
N ASP A 177 11.31 -0.06 -5.67
CA ASP A 177 10.13 -0.89 -5.83
C ASP A 177 8.98 -0.32 -5.00
N ILE A 178 7.80 -0.30 -5.59
CA ILE A 178 6.55 0.04 -4.93
C ILE A 178 5.87 -1.26 -4.54
N VAL A 179 5.52 -1.38 -3.27
CA VAL A 179 4.57 -2.41 -2.85
C VAL A 179 3.17 -1.88 -3.06
N CYS A 180 2.33 -2.70 -3.68
CA CYS A 180 0.99 -2.34 -4.08
C CYS A 180 0.00 -3.40 -3.57
N THR A 181 -0.95 -3.00 -2.71
CA THR A 181 -1.93 -3.92 -2.12
C THR A 181 -3.31 -3.30 -1.95
N GLU A 182 -4.33 -4.14 -1.91
CA GLU A 182 -5.71 -3.72 -1.58
C GLU A 182 -5.86 -3.34 -0.11
N VAL A 183 -5.05 -3.95 0.75
CA VAL A 183 -5.13 -3.79 2.20
C VAL A 183 -4.01 -2.88 2.67
N HIS A 184 -4.34 -1.95 3.57
CA HIS A 184 -3.35 -1.05 4.14
C HIS A 184 -2.24 -1.81 4.89
N PRO A 185 -0.95 -1.44 4.74
CA PRO A 185 0.18 -2.18 5.30
C PRO A 185 0.12 -2.33 6.83
N ARG A 186 -0.44 -1.38 7.54
CA ARG A 186 -0.64 -1.49 9.00
C ARG A 186 -1.60 -2.62 9.38
N LEU A 187 -2.61 -2.89 8.56
CA LEU A 187 -3.54 -4.00 8.77
C LEU A 187 -2.87 -5.36 8.50
N CYS A 188 -1.93 -5.39 7.54
CA CYS A 188 -1.18 -6.61 7.21
C CYS A 188 -0.16 -7.00 8.28
N ARG A 189 0.19 -6.10 9.21
CA ARG A 189 1.26 -6.34 10.21
C ARG A 189 0.77 -6.81 11.56
N ARG A 190 -0.53 -6.81 11.82
CA ARG A 190 -1.04 -7.25 13.11
C ARG A 190 -1.06 -8.77 13.16
N SER A 191 -0.41 -9.30 14.18
CA SER A 191 -0.49 -10.71 14.49
C SER A 191 -1.90 -11.06 14.95
N CYS A 192 -2.50 -12.04 14.28
CA CYS A 192 -3.77 -12.60 14.71
C CYS A 192 -3.51 -13.75 15.68
N TYR A 193 -4.21 -13.75 16.81
CA TYR A 193 -4.12 -14.83 17.78
C TYR A 193 -5.34 -15.72 17.63
N PHE A 194 -5.09 -16.98 17.35
CA PHE A 194 -6.14 -18.02 17.30
C PHE A 194 -5.94 -18.97 18.45
N ARG A 195 -7.04 -19.30 19.12
CA ARG A 195 -7.04 -20.27 20.22
C ARG A 195 -8.14 -21.30 20.02
N LYS A 196 -7.79 -22.57 20.20
CA LYS A 196 -8.75 -23.66 20.22
C LYS A 196 -8.47 -24.56 21.42
N LYS A 197 -9.47 -24.83 22.22
CA LYS A 197 -9.43 -25.85 23.26
C LYS A 197 -9.76 -27.20 22.61
N ILE A 198 -8.92 -28.17 22.84
CA ILE A 198 -9.14 -29.55 22.41
C ILE A 198 -9.08 -30.45 23.65
N THR A 199 -9.87 -31.51 23.64
CA THR A 199 -9.81 -32.58 24.67
C THR A 199 -9.23 -33.81 24.00
N VAL A 200 -8.19 -34.35 24.62
CA VAL A 200 -7.55 -35.58 24.16
C VAL A 200 -8.02 -36.70 25.10
N ALA A 201 -8.42 -37.83 24.52
CA ALA A 201 -8.84 -38.98 25.31
C ALA A 201 -7.66 -39.55 26.11
N GLU A 202 -7.93 -40.07 27.31
CA GLU A 202 -6.89 -40.56 28.23
C GLU A 202 -6.03 -41.68 27.64
N ASN A 203 -6.60 -42.50 26.75
CA ASN A 203 -5.91 -43.59 26.08
C ASN A 203 -5.25 -43.21 24.73
N THR A 204 -5.05 -41.91 24.46
CA THR A 204 -4.42 -41.46 23.23
C THR A 204 -2.93 -41.72 23.28
N GLU A 205 -2.43 -42.63 22.48
CA GLU A 205 -1.00 -42.93 22.37
C GLU A 205 -0.24 -41.88 21.54
N LYS A 206 -0.88 -41.27 20.57
CA LYS A 206 -0.25 -40.32 19.66
C LYS A 206 -1.24 -39.26 19.17
N ALA A 207 -0.81 -38.01 19.21
CA ALA A 207 -1.52 -36.89 18.58
C ALA A 207 -0.59 -36.18 17.59
N ILE A 208 -1.11 -35.83 16.44
CA ILE A 208 -0.37 -35.11 15.40
C ILE A 208 -1.10 -33.82 15.08
N LEU A 209 -0.42 -32.69 15.23
CA LEU A 209 -0.90 -31.39 14.80
C LEU A 209 -0.21 -31.01 13.50
N ARG A 210 -1.03 -30.62 12.52
CA ARG A 210 -0.52 -30.07 11.24
C ARG A 210 -1.06 -28.68 11.08
N CYS A 211 -0.20 -27.70 10.89
CA CYS A 211 -0.59 -26.32 10.62
C CYS A 211 0.34 -25.68 9.60
N THR A 212 -0.17 -24.65 8.94
CA THR A 212 0.60 -23.79 8.03
C THR A 212 -0.01 -22.38 8.05
N ALA A 213 0.76 -21.39 7.61
CA ALA A 213 0.29 -20.02 7.47
C ALA A 213 0.83 -19.38 6.19
N ARG A 214 0.16 -18.34 5.72
CA ARG A 214 0.75 -17.42 4.75
C ARG A 214 1.57 -16.38 5.51
N GLY A 215 2.87 -16.57 5.62
CA GLY A 215 3.79 -15.74 6.38
C GLY A 215 4.36 -16.45 7.61
N LEU A 216 4.73 -15.68 8.62
CA LEU A 216 5.29 -16.22 9.87
C LEU A 216 4.18 -16.56 10.86
N TYR A 217 4.36 -17.63 11.59
CA TYR A 217 3.51 -18.01 12.70
C TYR A 217 4.29 -18.63 13.84
N GLU A 218 3.75 -18.54 15.01
CA GLU A 218 4.22 -19.28 16.18
C GLU A 218 3.08 -20.16 16.70
N LEU A 219 3.43 -21.35 17.11
CA LEU A 219 2.50 -22.33 17.64
C LEU A 219 2.82 -22.62 19.11
N TYR A 220 1.77 -22.62 19.92
CA TYR A 220 1.87 -22.94 21.33
C TYR A 220 0.85 -24.03 21.71
N ILE A 221 1.28 -25.01 22.49
CA ILE A 221 0.43 -26.04 23.08
C ILE A 221 0.57 -25.93 24.59
N ASN A 222 -0.52 -25.68 25.29
CA ASN A 222 -0.54 -25.48 26.75
C ASN A 222 0.48 -24.45 27.25
N GLY A 223 0.68 -23.36 26.47
CA GLY A 223 1.61 -22.29 26.79
C GLY A 223 3.07 -22.56 26.41
N GLN A 224 3.39 -23.73 25.90
CA GLN A 224 4.72 -24.05 25.42
C GLN A 224 4.80 -23.90 23.91
N ARG A 225 5.85 -23.22 23.43
CA ARG A 225 6.13 -23.07 22.00
C ARG A 225 6.57 -24.42 21.43
N VAL A 226 6.05 -24.79 20.29
CA VAL A 226 6.27 -26.06 19.59
C VAL A 226 7.11 -25.85 18.34
#